data_b00e8fd012544e08c67a79d7ba530c56
#
_entry.id   b00e8fd012544e08c67a79d7ba530c56
#
_cell.length_a   1.000
_cell.length_b   1.000
_cell.length_c   1.000
_cell.angle_alpha   90.00
_cell.angle_beta   90.00
_cell.angle_gamma   90.00
#
_symmetry.space_group_name_H-M   'P 1'
#
loop_
_entity.id
_entity.type
_entity.pdbx_description
1 polymer ?
#
loop_
_entity_poly.entity_id
_entity_poly.type
_entity_poly.pdbx_seq_one_letter_code
_entity_poly.pdbx_strand_id
1 'polypeptide(L)'
;YILPNNKNIIASAKIAAKRDKRDIIVIDTKTMLEGYYFTKNRKMNLQTLLRQLKFNNSIEITKAVRDTKVNDIEIKVGDNIALVNGALTEKAERVEDLIKKIYEKYTNDNTLAVTVVRGKTATEEGNEAIKSKNFKKFYEYDGEQDNYSYYIYLEQRDPSLSRIAILTDSASDLTPDMIEGLDVTIIPIRLRIGENNYKDGVNLSKKEFWKNYSIKVMKKYYQFIFLVR
;
A
#
# COMPACT_ATOMS: atom_id res chain seq x y z
N TYR A 1 18.27 -11.45 6.39
CA TYR A 1 16.89 -11.82 6.70
C TYR A 1 16.50 -13.10 5.97
N ILE A 2 15.70 -13.96 6.62
CA ILE A 2 15.02 -15.11 6.01
C ILE A 2 13.51 -14.84 6.04
N LEU A 3 12.87 -15.02 4.89
CA LEU A 3 11.43 -14.88 4.69
C LEU A 3 10.87 -16.26 4.33
N PRO A 4 10.36 -17.03 5.29
CA PRO A 4 9.90 -18.41 5.04
C PRO A 4 8.72 -18.49 4.07
N ASN A 5 7.84 -17.50 4.07
CA ASN A 5 6.65 -17.42 3.21
C ASN A 5 5.69 -18.61 3.35
N ASN A 6 5.84 -19.36 4.42
CA ASN A 6 5.01 -20.52 4.77
C ASN A 6 5.03 -20.73 6.29
N LYS A 7 3.86 -20.75 6.90
CA LYS A 7 3.73 -20.96 8.37
C LYS A 7 4.37 -22.24 8.88
N ASN A 8 4.38 -23.29 8.05
CA ASN A 8 4.85 -24.60 8.47
C ASN A 8 6.39 -24.68 8.58
N ILE A 9 7.13 -23.80 7.92
CA ILE A 9 8.60 -23.81 7.93
C ILE A 9 9.21 -22.70 8.79
N ILE A 10 8.40 -21.82 9.39
CA ILE A 10 8.89 -20.72 10.25
C ILE A 10 9.72 -21.29 11.42
N ALA A 11 9.21 -22.31 12.10
CA ALA A 11 9.91 -22.91 13.25
C ALA A 11 11.26 -23.51 12.84
N SER A 12 11.30 -24.26 11.75
CA SER A 12 12.54 -24.85 11.23
C SER A 12 13.55 -23.79 10.80
N ALA A 13 13.08 -22.71 10.16
CA ALA A 13 13.93 -21.58 9.78
C ALA A 13 14.56 -20.91 11.03
N LYS A 14 13.77 -20.71 12.10
CA LYS A 14 14.28 -20.16 13.37
C LYS A 14 15.31 -21.05 14.04
N ILE A 15 15.10 -22.37 14.02
CA ILE A 15 16.07 -23.33 14.56
C ILE A 15 17.37 -23.29 13.74
N ALA A 16 17.28 -23.29 12.41
CA ALA A 16 18.44 -23.20 11.53
C ALA A 16 19.22 -21.89 11.75
N ALA A 17 18.52 -20.76 11.85
CA ALA A 17 19.12 -19.47 12.10
C ALA A 17 19.92 -19.42 13.43
N LYS A 18 19.38 -20.03 14.49
CA LYS A 18 20.08 -20.11 15.80
C LYS A 18 21.36 -20.95 15.78
N ARG A 19 21.47 -21.91 14.86
CA ARG A 19 22.65 -22.78 14.73
C ARG A 19 23.73 -22.18 13.82
N ASP A 20 23.39 -21.18 13.05
CA ASP A 20 24.33 -20.49 12.16
C ASP A 20 25.16 -19.45 12.95
N LYS A 21 26.41 -19.27 12.57
CA LYS A 21 27.31 -18.29 13.20
C LYS A 21 27.05 -16.85 12.74
N ARG A 22 26.30 -16.69 11.67
CA ARG A 22 25.92 -15.37 11.11
C ARG A 22 24.74 -14.81 11.89
N ASP A 23 24.63 -13.49 11.93
CA ASP A 23 23.46 -12.80 12.47
C ASP A 23 22.29 -12.92 11.48
N ILE A 24 21.42 -13.91 11.71
CA ILE A 24 20.29 -14.22 10.86
C ILE A 24 18.99 -13.89 11.58
N ILE A 25 18.21 -12.99 10.98
CA ILE A 25 16.87 -12.62 11.46
C ILE A 25 15.82 -13.32 10.59
N VAL A 26 14.97 -14.13 11.21
CA VAL A 26 13.82 -14.75 10.54
C VAL A 26 12.60 -13.88 10.74
N ILE A 27 12.00 -13.45 9.65
CA ILE A 27 10.74 -12.71 9.63
C ILE A 27 9.59 -13.70 9.45
N ASP A 28 8.61 -13.68 10.31
CA ASP A 28 7.50 -14.65 10.33
C ASP A 28 6.50 -14.41 9.19
N THR A 29 6.99 -14.37 7.94
CA THR A 29 6.14 -14.33 6.76
C THR A 29 5.47 -15.68 6.53
N LYS A 30 4.14 -15.66 6.41
CA LYS A 30 3.30 -16.86 6.31
C LYS A 30 2.92 -17.18 4.87
N THR A 31 2.97 -16.18 3.99
CA THR A 31 2.59 -16.28 2.59
C THR A 31 3.66 -15.65 1.70
N MET A 32 3.65 -16.02 0.42
CA MET A 32 4.53 -15.44 -0.60
C MET A 32 4.34 -13.91 -0.71
N LEU A 33 3.11 -13.44 -0.61
CA LEU A 33 2.79 -12.02 -0.73
C LEU A 33 3.28 -11.19 0.46
N GLU A 34 3.30 -11.75 1.67
CA GLU A 34 3.93 -11.10 2.83
C GLU A 34 5.44 -10.92 2.60
N GLY A 35 6.10 -11.95 2.08
CA GLY A 35 7.52 -11.86 1.71
C GLY A 35 7.78 -10.84 0.60
N TYR A 36 6.93 -10.82 -0.42
CA TYR A 36 6.99 -9.81 -1.48
C TYR A 36 6.83 -8.39 -0.91
N TYR A 37 5.83 -8.16 -0.06
CA TYR A 37 5.61 -6.87 0.59
C TYR A 37 6.84 -6.43 1.39
N PHE A 38 7.42 -7.32 2.18
CA PHE A 38 8.64 -7.06 2.94
C PHE A 38 9.79 -6.64 2.03
N THR A 39 10.00 -7.38 0.94
CA THR A 39 11.09 -7.12 -0.01
C THR A 39 10.90 -5.79 -0.74
N LYS A 40 9.68 -5.51 -1.19
CA LYS A 40 9.31 -4.26 -1.86
C LYS A 40 9.60 -3.04 -0.96
N ASN A 41 9.31 -3.17 0.33
CA ASN A 41 9.41 -2.09 1.31
C ASN A 41 10.70 -2.15 2.17
N ARG A 42 11.74 -2.88 1.76
CA ARG A 42 12.97 -3.12 2.53
C ARG A 42 13.71 -1.88 3.02
N LYS A 43 13.43 -0.71 2.45
CA LYS A 43 14.00 0.58 2.89
C LYS A 43 13.31 1.16 4.14
N MET A 44 12.13 0.66 4.48
CA MET A 44 11.42 1.08 5.68
C MET A 44 12.07 0.49 6.93
N ASN A 45 11.85 1.13 8.06
CA ASN A 45 12.28 0.60 9.35
C ASN A 45 11.62 -0.77 9.62
N LEU A 46 12.42 -1.74 10.12
CA LEU A 46 11.98 -3.10 10.39
C LEU A 46 10.75 -3.16 11.32
N GLN A 47 10.74 -2.37 12.39
CA GLN A 47 9.61 -2.35 13.33
C GLN A 47 8.33 -1.89 12.66
N THR A 48 8.43 -0.89 11.79
CA THR A 48 7.29 -0.40 10.99
C THR A 48 6.78 -1.49 10.04
N LEU A 49 7.67 -2.20 9.35
CA LEU A 49 7.30 -3.31 8.46
C LEU A 49 6.60 -4.44 9.22
N LEU A 50 7.17 -4.88 10.34
CA LEU A 50 6.60 -5.95 11.16
C LEU A 50 5.23 -5.58 11.74
N ARG A 51 5.05 -4.31 12.08
CA ARG A 51 3.77 -3.79 12.55
C ARG A 51 2.75 -3.77 11.41
N GLN A 52 3.15 -3.27 10.24
CA GLN A 52 2.28 -3.16 9.06
C GLN A 52 1.78 -4.52 8.56
N LEU A 53 2.61 -5.56 8.61
CA LEU A 53 2.21 -6.93 8.28
C LEU A 53 1.00 -7.44 9.07
N LYS A 54 0.77 -6.92 10.29
CA LYS A 54 -0.39 -7.32 11.13
C LYS A 54 -1.73 -6.77 10.63
N PHE A 55 -1.71 -5.69 9.87
CA PHE A 55 -2.91 -5.03 9.34
C PHE A 55 -3.22 -5.44 7.90
N ASN A 56 -2.21 -5.86 7.16
CA ASN A 56 -2.36 -6.28 5.78
C ASN A 56 -3.06 -7.65 5.69
N ASN A 57 -3.73 -7.90 4.58
CA ASN A 57 -4.35 -9.19 4.32
C ASN A 57 -3.73 -9.85 3.09
N SER A 58 -3.28 -11.09 3.28
CA SER A 58 -2.87 -11.98 2.18
C SER A 58 -4.00 -12.95 1.87
N ILE A 59 -4.49 -12.93 0.66
CA ILE A 59 -5.64 -13.72 0.20
C ILE A 59 -5.18 -14.65 -0.92
N GLU A 60 -5.52 -15.91 -0.77
CA GLU A 60 -5.21 -16.97 -1.71
C GLU A 60 -6.52 -17.57 -2.21
N ILE A 61 -6.78 -17.49 -3.52
CA ILE A 61 -7.99 -18.04 -4.16
C ILE A 61 -7.60 -19.28 -4.94
N THR A 62 -8.25 -20.40 -4.64
CA THR A 62 -8.00 -21.71 -5.27
C THR A 62 -9.28 -22.53 -5.35
N LYS A 63 -9.20 -23.66 -6.07
CA LYS A 63 -10.27 -24.67 -6.07
C LYS A 63 -10.01 -25.72 -4.99
N ALA A 64 -11.07 -26.13 -4.30
CA ALA A 64 -11.03 -27.20 -3.34
C ALA A 64 -10.72 -28.54 -4.01
N VAL A 65 -9.73 -29.27 -3.50
CA VAL A 65 -9.30 -30.58 -4.03
C VAL A 65 -9.93 -31.76 -3.29
N ARG A 66 -10.66 -31.51 -2.22
CA ARG A 66 -11.37 -32.53 -1.43
C ARG A 66 -12.54 -31.93 -0.68
N ASP A 67 -13.51 -32.79 -0.39
CA ASP A 67 -14.62 -32.41 0.48
C ASP A 67 -14.11 -32.25 1.92
N THR A 68 -14.53 -31.17 2.57
CA THR A 68 -14.16 -30.89 3.95
C THR A 68 -15.15 -29.92 4.59
N LYS A 69 -15.15 -29.84 5.92
CA LYS A 69 -15.86 -28.80 6.67
C LYS A 69 -14.89 -28.06 7.58
N VAL A 70 -14.85 -26.75 7.44
CA VAL A 70 -13.98 -25.87 8.23
C VAL A 70 -14.79 -24.67 8.70
N ASN A 71 -14.81 -24.39 10.01
CA ASN A 71 -15.53 -23.26 10.59
C ASN A 71 -17.00 -23.15 10.10
N ASP A 72 -17.74 -24.30 10.11
CA ASP A 72 -19.10 -24.44 9.61
C ASP A 72 -19.31 -24.19 8.09
N ILE A 73 -18.25 -23.98 7.33
CA ILE A 73 -18.30 -23.90 5.88
C ILE A 73 -18.11 -25.32 5.31
N GLU A 74 -19.16 -25.87 4.71
CA GLU A 74 -19.08 -27.11 3.95
C GLU A 74 -18.45 -26.80 2.59
N ILE A 75 -17.40 -27.52 2.26
CA ILE A 75 -16.65 -27.37 1.00
C ILE A 75 -16.75 -28.68 0.24
N LYS A 76 -17.04 -28.58 -1.05
CA LYS A 76 -17.02 -29.68 -1.99
C LYS A 76 -15.88 -29.52 -2.96
N VAL A 77 -15.42 -30.66 -3.50
CA VAL A 77 -14.41 -30.65 -4.58
C VAL A 77 -14.88 -29.74 -5.71
N GLY A 78 -14.00 -28.84 -6.14
CA GLY A 78 -14.26 -27.88 -7.21
C GLY A 78 -14.81 -26.53 -6.76
N ASP A 79 -15.28 -26.39 -5.51
CA ASP A 79 -15.67 -25.07 -4.97
C ASP A 79 -14.49 -24.09 -5.05
N ASN A 80 -14.76 -22.84 -5.46
CA ASN A 80 -13.78 -21.78 -5.33
C ASN A 80 -13.74 -21.33 -3.85
N ILE A 81 -12.56 -21.38 -3.26
CA ILE A 81 -12.34 -21.06 -1.86
C ILE A 81 -11.30 -19.95 -1.70
N ALA A 82 -11.45 -19.14 -0.66
CA ALA A 82 -10.50 -18.11 -0.29
C ALA A 82 -9.90 -18.39 1.09
N LEU A 83 -8.57 -18.37 1.14
CA LEU A 83 -7.83 -18.36 2.39
C LEU A 83 -7.35 -16.94 2.65
N VAL A 84 -7.70 -16.39 3.80
CA VAL A 84 -7.20 -15.08 4.23
C VAL A 84 -6.21 -15.29 5.37
N ASN A 85 -4.99 -14.80 5.19
CA ASN A 85 -3.89 -15.00 6.13
C ASN A 85 -3.65 -16.49 6.49
N GLY A 86 -3.88 -17.36 5.51
CA GLY A 86 -3.71 -18.81 5.62
C GLY A 86 -4.86 -19.54 6.34
N ALA A 87 -6.00 -18.87 6.60
CA ALA A 87 -7.21 -19.47 7.13
C ALA A 87 -8.32 -19.43 6.09
N LEU A 88 -9.05 -20.54 5.92
CA LEU A 88 -10.23 -20.59 5.06
C LEU A 88 -11.34 -19.68 5.62
N THR A 89 -11.84 -18.76 4.81
CA THR A 89 -12.80 -17.76 5.26
C THR A 89 -14.06 -17.66 4.42
N GLU A 90 -13.96 -17.93 3.12
CA GLU A 90 -15.07 -17.75 2.18
C GLU A 90 -15.06 -18.86 1.11
N LYS A 91 -16.24 -19.14 0.56
CA LYS A 91 -16.41 -19.93 -0.67
C LYS A 91 -17.47 -19.34 -1.58
N ALA A 92 -17.40 -19.66 -2.86
CA ALA A 92 -18.46 -19.42 -3.84
C ALA A 92 -18.38 -20.42 -4.99
N GLU A 93 -19.47 -20.60 -5.72
CA GLU A 93 -19.48 -21.40 -6.95
C GLU A 93 -18.66 -20.71 -8.06
N ARG A 94 -18.82 -19.39 -8.16
CA ARG A 94 -18.15 -18.57 -9.17
C ARG A 94 -17.02 -17.75 -8.53
N VAL A 95 -15.88 -17.70 -9.21
CA VAL A 95 -14.70 -16.99 -8.67
C VAL A 95 -14.93 -15.48 -8.56
N GLU A 96 -15.66 -14.89 -9.50
CA GLU A 96 -15.99 -13.46 -9.48
C GLU A 96 -16.86 -13.08 -8.28
N ASP A 97 -17.79 -13.94 -7.88
CA ASP A 97 -18.62 -13.72 -6.69
C ASP A 97 -17.80 -13.86 -5.41
N LEU A 98 -16.83 -14.78 -5.41
CA LEU A 98 -15.87 -14.90 -4.30
C LEU A 98 -15.01 -13.65 -4.16
N ILE A 99 -14.51 -13.10 -5.27
CA ILE A 99 -13.69 -11.87 -5.28
C ILE A 99 -14.51 -10.68 -4.76
N LYS A 100 -15.77 -10.54 -5.18
CA LYS A 100 -16.66 -9.48 -4.68
C LYS A 100 -16.86 -9.58 -3.17
N LYS A 101 -17.19 -10.77 -2.64
CA LYS A 101 -17.31 -11.02 -1.19
C LYS A 101 -16.04 -10.63 -0.43
N ILE A 102 -14.88 -11.01 -0.96
CA ILE A 102 -13.59 -10.66 -0.37
C ILE A 102 -13.38 -9.15 -0.34
N TYR A 103 -13.67 -8.45 -1.44
CA TYR A 103 -13.53 -6.99 -1.49
C TYR A 103 -14.51 -6.28 -0.57
N GLU A 104 -15.76 -6.73 -0.48
CA GLU A 104 -16.75 -6.18 0.45
C GLU A 104 -16.29 -6.31 1.91
N LYS A 105 -15.75 -7.47 2.28
CA LYS A 105 -15.37 -7.78 3.65
C LYS A 105 -14.03 -7.20 4.09
N TYR A 106 -13.04 -7.17 3.19
CA TYR A 106 -11.64 -6.87 3.54
C TYR A 106 -11.11 -5.57 2.96
N THR A 107 -11.89 -4.81 2.18
CA THR A 107 -11.46 -3.51 1.66
C THR A 107 -12.36 -2.37 2.16
N ASN A 108 -11.72 -1.25 2.52
CA ASN A 108 -12.38 -0.03 2.99
C ASN A 108 -11.50 1.19 2.69
N ASP A 109 -11.84 2.36 3.22
CA ASP A 109 -11.09 3.62 3.01
C ASP A 109 -9.65 3.58 3.54
N ASN A 110 -9.33 2.60 4.39
CA ASN A 110 -7.97 2.37 4.88
C ASN A 110 -7.15 1.48 3.95
N THR A 111 -7.72 0.93 2.88
CA THR A 111 -6.98 0.15 1.89
C THR A 111 -6.10 1.07 1.05
N LEU A 112 -4.78 0.97 1.24
CA LEU A 112 -3.77 1.83 0.63
C LEU A 112 -3.37 1.36 -0.77
N ALA A 113 -3.22 0.05 -0.93
CA ALA A 113 -2.83 -0.57 -2.18
C ALA A 113 -3.36 -2.00 -2.28
N VAL A 114 -3.56 -2.45 -3.50
CA VAL A 114 -3.90 -3.83 -3.84
C VAL A 114 -2.87 -4.37 -4.82
N THR A 115 -2.29 -5.51 -4.48
CA THR A 115 -1.40 -6.26 -5.37
C THR A 115 -2.08 -7.58 -5.73
N VAL A 116 -2.17 -7.89 -7.02
CA VAL A 116 -2.76 -9.12 -7.54
C VAL A 116 -1.70 -9.88 -8.33
N VAL A 117 -1.60 -11.18 -8.09
CA VAL A 117 -0.80 -12.09 -8.91
C VAL A 117 -1.75 -13.15 -9.48
N ARG A 118 -1.90 -13.16 -10.79
CA ARG A 118 -2.77 -14.11 -11.51
C ARG A 118 -2.05 -15.42 -11.73
N GLY A 119 -2.75 -16.52 -11.49
CA GLY A 119 -2.28 -17.85 -11.83
C GLY A 119 -2.82 -18.33 -13.19
N LYS A 120 -2.36 -19.50 -13.63
CA LYS A 120 -2.79 -20.12 -14.90
C LYS A 120 -4.29 -20.44 -14.95
N THR A 121 -4.91 -20.64 -13.79
CA THR A 121 -6.34 -20.93 -13.66
C THR A 121 -7.21 -19.68 -13.43
N ALA A 122 -6.63 -18.48 -13.58
CA ALA A 122 -7.39 -17.24 -13.58
C ALA A 122 -8.39 -17.20 -14.76
N THR A 123 -9.59 -16.68 -14.52
CA THR A 123 -10.64 -16.56 -15.53
C THR A 123 -10.87 -15.11 -15.93
N GLU A 124 -11.48 -14.88 -17.09
CA GLU A 124 -11.77 -13.52 -17.54
C GLU A 124 -12.76 -12.81 -16.59
N GLU A 125 -13.81 -13.52 -16.17
CA GLU A 125 -14.79 -12.99 -15.21
C GLU A 125 -14.14 -12.64 -13.86
N GLY A 126 -13.18 -13.46 -13.43
CA GLY A 126 -12.38 -13.17 -12.23
C GLY A 126 -11.49 -11.94 -12.42
N ASN A 127 -10.87 -11.77 -13.58
CA ASN A 127 -10.06 -10.61 -13.92
C ASN A 127 -10.89 -9.32 -13.94
N GLU A 128 -12.11 -9.37 -14.49
CA GLU A 128 -13.06 -8.26 -14.45
C GLU A 128 -13.50 -7.94 -13.02
N ALA A 129 -13.81 -8.95 -12.22
CA ALA A 129 -14.18 -8.76 -10.81
C ALA A 129 -13.05 -8.10 -10.00
N ILE A 130 -11.80 -8.47 -10.24
CA ILE A 130 -10.63 -7.84 -9.62
C ILE A 130 -10.54 -6.35 -9.96
N LYS A 131 -10.85 -5.97 -11.20
CA LYS A 131 -10.81 -4.58 -11.69
C LYS A 131 -12.08 -3.79 -11.38
N SER A 132 -13.14 -4.43 -10.87
CA SER A 132 -14.44 -3.80 -10.63
C SER A 132 -14.41 -2.68 -9.57
N LYS A 133 -13.42 -2.69 -8.68
CA LYS A 133 -13.24 -1.69 -7.64
C LYS A 133 -12.03 -0.82 -7.93
N ASN A 134 -12.24 0.51 -7.88
CA ASN A 134 -11.15 1.46 -8.09
C ASN A 134 -10.33 1.62 -6.79
N PHE A 135 -9.07 1.27 -6.84
CA PHE A 135 -8.12 1.43 -5.74
C PHE A 135 -7.12 2.55 -6.05
N LYS A 136 -6.70 3.29 -5.03
CA LYS A 136 -5.71 4.37 -5.19
C LYS A 136 -4.38 3.88 -5.78
N LYS A 137 -3.97 2.66 -5.40
CA LYS A 137 -2.80 1.97 -5.94
C LYS A 137 -3.18 0.54 -6.25
N PHE A 138 -2.98 0.13 -7.49
CA PHE A 138 -3.28 -1.20 -7.96
C PHE A 138 -2.10 -1.74 -8.77
N TYR A 139 -1.63 -2.93 -8.41
CA TYR A 139 -0.54 -3.63 -9.06
C TYR A 139 -1.00 -5.01 -9.49
N GLU A 140 -0.76 -5.38 -10.72
CA GLU A 140 -1.15 -6.66 -11.28
C GLU A 140 0.06 -7.34 -11.93
N TYR A 141 0.22 -8.63 -11.68
CA TYR A 141 1.30 -9.44 -12.20
C TYR A 141 0.77 -10.80 -12.69
N ASP A 142 1.41 -11.35 -13.71
CA ASP A 142 1.23 -12.74 -14.13
C ASP A 142 2.25 -13.60 -13.38
N GLY A 143 1.76 -14.52 -12.55
CA GLY A 143 2.59 -15.35 -11.68
C GLY A 143 2.74 -16.77 -12.19
N GLU A 144 1.91 -17.19 -13.15
CA GLU A 144 1.91 -18.52 -13.80
C GLU A 144 1.83 -19.71 -12.83
N GLN A 145 1.41 -19.51 -11.59
CA GLN A 145 1.23 -20.58 -10.60
C GLN A 145 0.05 -21.48 -10.97
N ASP A 146 0.19 -22.80 -10.72
CA ASP A 146 -0.79 -23.80 -11.11
C ASP A 146 -1.97 -23.94 -10.13
N ASN A 147 -1.70 -23.83 -8.81
CA ASN A 147 -2.66 -24.23 -7.78
C ASN A 147 -3.56 -23.11 -7.30
N TYR A 148 -3.21 -21.84 -7.52
CA TYR A 148 -3.96 -20.69 -7.08
C TYR A 148 -4.33 -19.81 -8.26
N SER A 149 -5.64 -19.58 -8.42
CA SER A 149 -6.12 -18.69 -9.48
C SER A 149 -5.67 -17.24 -9.25
N TYR A 150 -5.70 -16.81 -7.97
CA TYR A 150 -5.28 -15.46 -7.59
C TYR A 150 -4.59 -15.46 -6.24
N TYR A 151 -3.53 -14.69 -6.15
CA TYR A 151 -3.02 -14.13 -4.92
C TYR A 151 -3.39 -12.66 -4.88
N ILE A 152 -4.03 -12.20 -3.78
CA ILE A 152 -4.42 -10.80 -3.59
C ILE A 152 -3.83 -10.33 -2.27
N TYR A 153 -3.05 -9.25 -2.31
CA TYR A 153 -2.50 -8.64 -1.11
C TYR A 153 -3.09 -7.25 -0.92
N LEU A 154 -3.72 -7.07 0.22
CA LEU A 154 -4.33 -5.80 0.61
C LEU A 154 -3.42 -5.10 1.61
N GLU A 155 -2.79 -4.02 1.17
CA GLU A 155 -2.03 -3.14 2.06
C GLU A 155 -3.02 -2.22 2.79
N GLN A 156 -3.12 -2.37 4.11
CA GLN A 156 -4.04 -1.60 4.94
C GLN A 156 -3.29 -0.53 5.72
N ARG A 157 -3.94 0.60 5.96
CA ARG A 157 -3.42 1.58 6.91
C ARG A 157 -3.51 1.02 8.33
N ASP A 158 -2.45 1.17 9.10
CA ASP A 158 -2.51 0.93 10.54
C ASP A 158 -3.42 1.99 11.19
N PRO A 159 -4.57 1.59 11.76
CA PRO A 159 -5.53 2.54 12.31
C PRO A 159 -5.00 3.30 13.53
N SER A 160 -3.95 2.81 14.17
CA SER A 160 -3.32 3.46 15.32
C SER A 160 -2.30 4.54 14.91
N LEU A 161 -1.93 4.60 13.63
CA LEU A 161 -1.14 5.71 13.12
C LEU A 161 -2.06 6.91 12.92
N SER A 162 -1.84 7.94 13.70
CA SER A 162 -2.44 9.25 13.46
C SER A 162 -2.14 9.67 12.03
N ARG A 163 -3.11 10.28 11.35
CA ARG A 163 -2.83 10.93 10.07
C ARG A 163 -1.85 12.05 10.35
N ILE A 164 -0.62 11.89 9.88
CA ILE A 164 0.35 12.97 9.88
C ILE A 164 0.07 13.77 8.61
N ALA A 165 -0.55 14.94 8.76
CA ALA A 165 -0.61 15.91 7.70
C ALA A 165 0.68 16.74 7.77
N ILE A 166 1.39 16.81 6.65
CA ILE A 166 2.55 17.70 6.52
C ILE A 166 2.05 19.01 5.94
N LEU A 167 2.27 20.08 6.69
CA LEU A 167 1.96 21.44 6.27
C LEU A 167 3.27 22.18 6.09
N THR A 168 3.45 22.78 4.93
CA THR A 168 4.60 23.65 4.63
C THR A 168 4.14 24.88 3.87
N ASP A 169 4.99 25.87 3.73
CA ASP A 169 4.71 27.03 2.88
C ASP A 169 5.39 26.91 1.51
N SER A 170 5.10 27.86 0.62
CA SER A 170 5.64 27.85 -0.74
C SER A 170 7.15 28.19 -0.82
N ALA A 171 7.80 28.58 0.30
CA ALA A 171 9.26 28.73 0.34
C ALA A 171 10.01 27.41 0.42
N SER A 172 9.31 26.29 0.65
CA SER A 172 9.91 24.95 0.64
C SER A 172 10.40 24.50 -0.73
N ASP A 173 10.06 25.21 -1.80
CA ASP A 173 10.37 24.88 -3.21
C ASP A 173 9.86 23.50 -3.67
N LEU A 174 8.96 22.88 -2.92
CA LEU A 174 8.32 21.62 -3.33
C LEU A 174 7.44 21.86 -4.55
N THR A 175 7.59 20.99 -5.55
CA THR A 175 6.73 20.98 -6.73
C THR A 175 5.61 19.95 -6.58
N PRO A 176 4.49 20.08 -7.30
CA PRO A 176 3.42 19.08 -7.30
C PRO A 176 3.92 17.65 -7.52
N ASP A 177 4.86 17.46 -8.45
CA ASP A 177 5.44 16.16 -8.78
C ASP A 177 6.23 15.54 -7.62
N MET A 178 6.89 16.38 -6.80
CA MET A 178 7.65 15.93 -5.62
C MET A 178 6.75 15.43 -4.50
N ILE A 179 5.52 15.93 -4.41
CA ILE A 179 4.56 15.61 -3.34
C ILE A 179 3.46 14.67 -3.82
N GLU A 180 3.53 14.19 -5.06
CA GLU A 180 2.55 13.27 -5.60
C GLU A 180 2.43 12.01 -4.73
N GLY A 181 1.20 11.71 -4.29
CA GLY A 181 0.92 10.57 -3.40
C GLY A 181 1.30 10.77 -1.93
N LEU A 182 1.78 11.95 -1.54
CA LEU A 182 2.04 12.33 -0.15
C LEU A 182 0.92 13.23 0.38
N ASP A 183 0.63 13.11 1.70
CA ASP A 183 -0.35 13.99 2.38
C ASP A 183 0.35 15.30 2.81
N VAL A 184 0.72 16.10 1.81
CA VAL A 184 1.41 17.38 1.98
C VAL A 184 0.56 18.52 1.46
N THR A 185 0.35 19.52 2.29
CA THR A 185 -0.34 20.75 1.90
C THR A 185 0.65 21.92 1.86
N ILE A 186 0.71 22.62 0.73
CA ILE A 186 1.54 23.83 0.58
C ILE A 186 0.67 25.06 0.75
N ILE A 187 1.01 25.92 1.72
CA ILE A 187 0.33 27.19 1.93
C ILE A 187 1.06 28.28 1.13
N PRO A 188 0.38 28.98 0.24
CA PRO A 188 0.99 30.09 -0.51
C PRO A 188 1.41 31.22 0.43
N ILE A 189 2.67 31.65 0.37
CA ILE A 189 3.14 32.83 1.05
C ILE A 189 2.50 34.07 0.42
N ARG A 190 2.11 35.02 1.26
CA ARG A 190 1.67 36.34 0.80
C ARG A 190 2.89 37.23 0.60
N LEU A 191 3.03 37.78 -0.59
CA LEU A 191 4.10 38.69 -0.96
C LEU A 191 3.50 40.08 -1.23
N ARG A 192 4.05 41.11 -0.64
CA ARG A 192 3.73 42.50 -0.99
C ARG A 192 4.88 43.09 -1.78
N ILE A 193 4.60 43.56 -2.98
CA ILE A 193 5.58 44.14 -3.89
C ILE A 193 5.06 45.51 -4.32
N GLY A 194 5.68 46.54 -3.78
CA GLY A 194 5.13 47.92 -3.89
C GLY A 194 3.78 47.99 -3.18
N GLU A 195 2.74 48.39 -3.91
CA GLU A 195 1.37 48.48 -3.39
C GLU A 195 0.54 47.22 -3.64
N ASN A 196 1.07 46.26 -4.39
CA ASN A 196 0.33 45.08 -4.79
C ASN A 196 0.61 43.87 -3.84
N ASN A 197 -0.45 43.08 -3.59
CA ASN A 197 -0.39 41.86 -2.81
C ASN A 197 -0.53 40.66 -3.72
N TYR A 198 0.35 39.68 -3.52
CA TYR A 198 0.40 38.44 -4.29
C TYR A 198 0.35 37.23 -3.36
N LYS A 199 -0.05 36.08 -3.94
CA LYS A 199 0.10 34.76 -3.34
C LYS A 199 1.06 33.95 -4.23
N ASP A 200 2.19 33.53 -3.65
CA ASP A 200 3.23 32.79 -4.35
C ASP A 200 2.68 31.49 -4.94
N GLY A 201 2.97 31.23 -6.23
CA GLY A 201 2.49 30.07 -6.97
C GLY A 201 0.99 30.09 -7.34
N VAL A 202 0.22 31.11 -6.91
CA VAL A 202 -1.22 31.21 -7.20
C VAL A 202 -1.48 32.33 -8.22
N ASN A 203 -1.14 33.56 -7.90
CA ASN A 203 -1.32 34.72 -8.79
C ASN A 203 0.02 35.43 -9.09
N LEU A 204 1.13 34.83 -8.73
CA LEU A 204 2.48 35.22 -9.09
C LEU A 204 3.31 33.94 -9.28
N SER A 205 3.67 33.62 -10.51
CA SER A 205 4.54 32.48 -10.81
C SER A 205 6.00 32.82 -10.46
N LYS A 206 6.82 31.79 -10.13
CA LYS A 206 8.28 31.95 -9.91
C LYS A 206 8.95 32.64 -11.09
N LYS A 207 8.54 32.31 -12.34
CA LYS A 207 9.08 32.90 -13.56
C LYS A 207 8.76 34.40 -13.67
N GLU A 208 7.54 34.80 -13.33
CA GLU A 208 7.11 36.22 -13.33
C GLU A 208 7.79 36.98 -12.19
N PHE A 209 7.92 36.37 -11.01
CA PHE A 209 8.65 36.97 -9.92
C PHE A 209 10.10 37.32 -10.33
N TRP A 210 10.86 36.36 -10.86
CA TRP A 210 12.25 36.61 -11.27
C TRP A 210 12.38 37.54 -12.50
N LYS A 211 11.42 37.56 -13.41
CA LYS A 211 11.41 38.44 -14.56
C LYS A 211 11.20 39.90 -14.17
N ASN A 212 10.35 40.16 -13.19
CA ASN A 212 9.89 41.51 -12.86
C ASN A 212 10.70 42.16 -11.72
N TYR A 213 11.48 41.41 -10.98
CA TYR A 213 12.18 41.91 -9.80
C TYR A 213 13.69 41.61 -9.85
N SER A 214 14.46 42.67 -10.17
CA SER A 214 15.91 42.60 -10.07
C SER A 214 16.36 42.60 -8.61
N ILE A 215 17.48 41.91 -8.31
CA ILE A 215 18.07 41.74 -6.98
C ILE A 215 18.20 43.05 -6.16
N LYS A 216 18.28 44.22 -6.83
CA LYS A 216 18.34 45.55 -6.17
C LYS A 216 17.08 45.93 -5.43
N VAL A 217 15.90 45.49 -5.87
CA VAL A 217 14.62 45.81 -5.27
C VAL A 217 14.36 44.90 -4.04
N MET A 218 14.92 43.71 -4.01
CA MET A 218 14.70 42.76 -2.92
C MET A 218 15.28 43.21 -1.57
N LYS A 219 16.32 44.01 -1.53
CA LYS A 219 16.93 44.47 -0.26
C LYS A 219 16.10 45.45 0.56
N LYS A 220 15.00 45.99 0.02
CA LYS A 220 14.26 47.09 0.66
C LYS A 220 12.87 46.76 1.24
N TYR A 221 12.29 45.54 0.97
CA TYR A 221 10.87 45.32 1.25
C TYR A 221 10.50 43.92 1.78
N TYR A 222 11.36 43.20 2.50
CA TYR A 222 10.96 41.99 3.19
C TYR A 222 10.38 42.31 4.55
N GLN A 223 9.05 42.36 4.68
CA GLN A 223 8.39 42.13 5.96
C GLN A 223 7.67 40.77 5.85
N PHE A 224 8.26 39.76 6.47
CA PHE A 224 7.63 38.47 6.67
C PHE A 224 6.62 38.58 7.80
N ILE A 225 5.35 38.39 7.52
CA ILE A 225 4.35 38.17 8.55
C ILE A 225 4.15 36.67 8.65
N PHE A 226 4.74 36.06 9.67
CA PHE A 226 4.36 34.71 10.10
C PHE A 226 3.05 34.83 10.87
N LEU A 227 1.97 34.30 10.35
CA LEU A 227 0.77 34.00 11.10
C LEU A 227 0.84 32.53 11.52
N VAL A 228 1.36 32.29 12.74
CA VAL A 228 1.08 31.07 13.49
C VAL A 228 -0.16 31.34 14.32
N ARG A 229 -1.28 30.79 13.91
CA ARG A 229 -2.39 30.27 14.72
C ARG A 229 -3.49 29.71 13.83
#